data_2e71b007f363d63bdf5b3147058a72ff
#
_entry.id   2e71b007f363d63bdf5b3147058a72ff
#
_cell.length_a   1.000
_cell.length_b   1.000
_cell.length_c   1.000
_cell.angle_alpha   90.00
_cell.angle_beta   90.00
_cell.angle_gamma   90.00
#
_symmetry.space_group_name_H-M   'P 1'
#
loop_
_entity.id
_entity.type
_entity.pdbx_description
1 polymer ?
#
loop_
_entity_poly.entity_id
_entity_poly.type
_entity_poly.pdbx_seq_one_letter_code
_entity_poly.pdbx_strand_id
1 'polypeptide(L)'
;MQAIDLQEIQRYIDEHANTPLYVHVETTNGAYATHQDPTFHSAGMFFRNAEITYERGLITGNGPYRVGLKLAHGWLYGEGLTDFEFAGDQLLIAGHDIEGRLAIAFELSPTPFAQGAEEVDA
;
A
#
# COMPACT_ATOMS: atom_id res chain seq x y z
N MET A 1 -4.25 12.94 -3.60
CA MET A 1 -4.63 11.67 -4.26
C MET A 1 -5.94 11.83 -4.99
N GLN A 2 -6.15 11.03 -5.99
CA GLN A 2 -7.36 11.02 -6.78
C GLN A 2 -8.00 9.64 -6.70
N ALA A 3 -9.27 9.55 -7.14
CA ALA A 3 -9.97 8.28 -7.18
C ALA A 3 -9.21 7.29 -8.07
N ILE A 4 -9.26 6.03 -7.70
CA ILE A 4 -8.51 4.98 -8.41
C ILE A 4 -8.88 4.94 -9.89
N ASP A 5 -7.85 4.96 -10.73
CA ASP A 5 -7.92 4.65 -12.15
C ASP A 5 -7.34 3.26 -12.33
N LEU A 6 -8.21 2.30 -12.55
CA LEU A 6 -7.85 0.89 -12.60
C LEU A 6 -6.82 0.60 -13.67
N GLN A 7 -6.96 1.23 -14.85
CA GLN A 7 -6.06 0.98 -15.97
C GLN A 7 -4.65 1.51 -15.72
N GLU A 8 -4.54 2.68 -15.10
CA GLU A 8 -3.23 3.25 -14.81
C GLU A 8 -2.47 2.43 -13.76
N ILE A 9 -3.18 1.97 -12.74
CA ILE A 9 -2.55 1.13 -11.71
C ILE A 9 -2.15 -0.21 -12.32
N GLN A 10 -3.01 -0.81 -13.13
CA GLN A 10 -2.70 -2.09 -13.76
C GLN A 10 -1.47 -1.96 -14.66
N ARG A 11 -1.34 -0.85 -15.38
CA ARG A 11 -0.17 -0.61 -16.23
C ARG A 11 1.11 -0.57 -15.41
N TYR A 12 1.10 0.12 -14.29
CA TYR A 12 2.26 0.18 -13.39
C TYR A 12 2.62 -1.23 -12.89
N ILE A 13 1.61 -1.99 -12.46
CA ILE A 13 1.81 -3.34 -11.98
C ILE A 13 2.46 -4.22 -13.07
N ASP A 14 1.96 -4.13 -14.29
CA ASP A 14 2.47 -4.93 -15.40
C ASP A 14 3.89 -4.53 -15.78
N GLU A 15 4.19 -3.24 -15.79
CA GLU A 15 5.51 -2.73 -16.16
C GLU A 15 6.60 -3.13 -15.18
N HIS A 16 6.24 -3.36 -13.93
CA HIS A 16 7.21 -3.67 -12.88
C HIS A 16 7.23 -5.15 -12.48
N ALA A 17 6.51 -6.01 -13.21
CA ALA A 17 6.54 -7.44 -12.96
C ALA A 17 7.97 -7.99 -13.17
N ASN A 18 8.35 -8.95 -12.33
CA ASN A 18 9.66 -9.60 -12.38
C ASN A 18 10.83 -8.64 -12.15
N THR A 19 10.57 -7.54 -11.46
CA THR A 19 11.56 -6.52 -11.10
C THR A 19 11.49 -6.32 -9.60
N PRO A 20 12.63 -6.22 -8.90
CA PRO A 20 12.60 -5.94 -7.46
C PRO A 20 11.94 -4.59 -7.19
N LEU A 21 11.02 -4.59 -6.23
CA LEU A 21 10.35 -3.39 -5.76
C LEU A 21 10.41 -3.34 -4.24
N TYR A 22 10.37 -2.13 -3.71
CA TYR A 22 10.18 -1.91 -2.28
C TYR A 22 8.73 -1.64 -2.01
N VAL A 23 8.21 -2.20 -0.93
CA VAL A 23 6.79 -2.06 -0.58
C VAL A 23 6.66 -1.40 0.78
N HIS A 24 5.67 -0.51 0.86
CA HIS A 24 5.21 0.05 2.13
C HIS A 24 3.74 -0.33 2.25
N VAL A 25 3.42 -1.13 3.26
CA VAL A 25 2.03 -1.50 3.56
C VAL A 25 1.77 -1.19 5.01
N GLU A 26 0.72 -0.47 5.25
CA GLU A 26 0.34 -0.10 6.61
C GLU A 26 -1.18 -0.15 6.71
N THR A 27 -1.69 -0.86 7.72
CA THR A 27 -3.11 -0.83 8.05
C THR A 27 -3.28 -0.13 9.38
N THR A 28 -4.34 0.67 9.50
CA THR A 28 -4.58 1.42 10.72
C THR A 28 -5.92 1.01 11.32
N ASN A 29 -6.02 1.15 12.64
CA ASN A 29 -7.27 0.93 13.36
C ASN A 29 -8.05 2.24 13.51
N GLY A 30 -7.58 3.29 12.81
CA GLY A 30 -8.15 4.62 12.89
C GLY A 30 -7.47 5.46 13.97
N ALA A 31 -7.45 6.77 13.72
CA ALA A 31 -6.73 7.70 14.61
C ALA A 31 -7.26 7.71 16.04
N TYR A 32 -8.53 7.34 16.22
CA TYR A 32 -9.16 7.38 17.52
C TYR A 32 -9.11 6.08 18.30
N ALA A 33 -8.61 5.00 17.71
CA ALA A 33 -8.58 3.71 18.39
C ALA A 33 -7.75 3.77 19.67
N THR A 34 -6.52 4.31 19.58
CA THR A 34 -5.64 4.47 20.73
C THR A 34 -6.20 5.48 21.73
N HIS A 35 -6.88 6.50 21.22
CA HIS A 35 -7.48 7.55 22.09
C HIS A 35 -8.59 6.97 22.96
N GLN A 36 -9.41 6.09 22.39
CA GLN A 36 -10.53 5.47 23.11
C GLN A 36 -10.09 4.32 24.01
N ASP A 37 -9.05 3.61 23.59
CA ASP A 37 -8.51 2.48 24.33
C ASP A 37 -6.98 2.52 24.24
N PRO A 38 -6.29 2.93 25.30
CA PRO A 38 -4.82 3.04 25.27
C PRO A 38 -4.08 1.75 25.00
N THR A 39 -4.73 0.59 25.13
CA THR A 39 -4.11 -0.70 24.83
C THR A 39 -4.16 -1.01 23.34
N PHE A 40 -4.90 -0.24 22.55
CA PHE A 40 -5.06 -0.46 21.12
C PHE A 40 -4.01 0.33 20.35
N HIS A 41 -3.33 -0.33 19.43
CA HIS A 41 -2.35 0.34 18.57
C HIS A 41 -3.03 0.96 17.38
N SER A 42 -2.50 2.09 16.88
CA SER A 42 -3.05 2.76 15.71
C SER A 42 -2.76 2.01 14.42
N ALA A 43 -1.68 1.22 14.36
CA ALA A 43 -1.34 0.41 13.19
C ALA A 43 -1.49 -1.07 13.55
N GLY A 44 -2.20 -1.82 12.69
CA GLY A 44 -2.35 -3.26 12.86
C GLY A 44 -1.28 -4.06 12.14
N MET A 45 -0.76 -3.52 11.03
CA MET A 45 0.29 -4.15 10.23
C MET A 45 1.13 -3.06 9.59
N PHE A 46 2.43 -3.31 9.51
CA PHE A 46 3.36 -2.32 8.97
C PHE A 46 4.53 -3.02 8.29
N PHE A 47 4.68 -2.79 6.97
CA PHE A 47 5.87 -3.15 6.21
C PHE A 47 6.50 -1.87 5.68
N ARG A 48 7.78 -1.67 5.97
CA ARG A 48 8.50 -0.49 5.48
C ARG A 48 9.75 -0.95 4.74
N ASN A 49 9.81 -0.63 3.43
CA ASN A 49 10.93 -0.97 2.57
C ASN A 49 11.22 -2.48 2.51
N ALA A 50 10.19 -3.30 2.62
CA ALA A 50 10.34 -4.72 2.36
C ALA A 50 10.52 -4.90 0.85
N GLU A 51 11.52 -5.68 0.45
CA GLU A 51 11.78 -5.93 -0.97
C GLU A 51 10.98 -7.12 -1.44
N ILE A 52 10.29 -6.97 -2.57
CA ILE A 52 9.53 -8.05 -3.19
C ILE A 52 9.81 -8.08 -4.69
N THR A 53 9.57 -9.25 -5.28
CA THR A 53 9.51 -9.43 -6.74
C THR A 53 8.25 -10.26 -7.00
N TYR A 54 7.34 -9.72 -7.81
CA TYR A 54 6.14 -10.46 -8.19
C TYR A 54 6.19 -10.81 -9.68
N GLU A 55 5.65 -11.98 -10.03
CA GLU A 55 5.63 -12.42 -11.42
C GLU A 55 4.45 -11.84 -12.18
N ARG A 56 3.36 -11.53 -11.48
CA ARG A 56 2.18 -10.87 -12.04
C ARG A 56 1.35 -10.27 -10.93
N GLY A 57 0.49 -9.33 -11.28
CA GLY A 57 -0.41 -8.72 -10.33
C GLY A 57 -1.67 -8.25 -11.01
N LEU A 58 -2.70 -7.99 -10.22
CA LEU A 58 -4.00 -7.61 -10.73
C LEU A 58 -4.69 -6.67 -9.76
N ILE A 59 -5.27 -5.60 -10.29
CA ILE A 59 -6.19 -4.76 -9.54
C ILE A 59 -7.61 -5.06 -10.00
N THR A 60 -8.52 -5.28 -9.04
CA THR A 60 -9.91 -5.63 -9.32
C THR A 60 -10.86 -4.85 -8.41
N GLY A 61 -12.12 -4.77 -8.82
CA GLY A 61 -13.17 -4.16 -8.03
C GLY A 61 -13.83 -3.00 -8.73
N ASN A 62 -14.84 -2.46 -8.09
CA ASN A 62 -15.61 -1.31 -8.57
C ASN A 62 -15.58 -0.14 -7.57
N GLY A 63 -14.87 -0.31 -6.46
CA GLY A 63 -14.79 0.61 -5.35
C GLY A 63 -15.49 0.02 -4.13
N PRO A 64 -14.75 -0.33 -3.11
CA PRO A 64 -13.28 -0.29 -3.06
C PRO A 64 -12.61 -1.34 -3.95
N TYR A 65 -11.30 -1.19 -4.12
CA TYR A 65 -10.51 -2.02 -5.02
C TYR A 65 -9.56 -2.91 -4.24
N ARG A 66 -9.07 -3.95 -4.92
CA ARG A 66 -8.12 -4.90 -4.36
C ARG A 66 -6.96 -5.07 -5.32
N VAL A 67 -5.74 -5.04 -4.80
CA VAL A 67 -4.53 -5.39 -5.55
C VAL A 67 -4.01 -6.71 -5.03
N GLY A 68 -3.66 -7.61 -5.94
CA GLY A 68 -3.00 -8.87 -5.61
C GLY A 68 -1.72 -9.00 -6.41
N LEU A 69 -0.62 -9.32 -5.74
CA LEU A 69 0.69 -9.52 -6.36
C LEU A 69 1.12 -10.96 -6.10
N LYS A 70 1.36 -11.72 -7.18
CA LYS A 70 1.77 -13.12 -7.09
C LYS A 70 3.28 -13.19 -6.89
N LEU A 71 3.70 -13.63 -5.72
CA LEU A 71 5.10 -13.84 -5.39
C LEU A 71 5.52 -15.26 -5.79
N ALA A 72 6.79 -15.58 -5.63
CA ALA A 72 7.27 -16.95 -5.91
C ALA A 72 6.48 -17.98 -5.09
N HIS A 73 6.19 -17.65 -3.84
CA HIS A 73 5.42 -18.50 -2.94
C HIS A 73 4.34 -17.66 -2.26
N GLY A 74 3.13 -17.72 -2.77
CA GLY A 74 2.02 -17.02 -2.17
C GLY A 74 1.71 -15.68 -2.82
N TRP A 75 0.92 -14.88 -2.14
CA TRP A 75 0.37 -13.64 -2.67
C TRP A 75 0.47 -12.53 -1.63
N LEU A 76 0.66 -11.31 -2.10
CA LEU A 76 0.50 -10.09 -1.30
C LEU A 76 -0.77 -9.40 -1.76
N TYR A 77 -1.69 -9.15 -0.85
CA TYR A 77 -2.94 -8.47 -1.15
C TYR A 77 -3.08 -7.17 -0.38
N GLY A 78 -3.67 -6.17 -1.04
CA GLY A 78 -4.17 -4.97 -0.39
C GLY A 78 -5.62 -4.78 -0.79
N GLU A 79 -6.51 -4.61 0.17
CA GLU A 79 -7.95 -4.46 -0.06
C GLU A 79 -8.47 -3.16 0.53
N GLY A 80 -9.66 -2.76 0.11
CA GLY A 80 -10.26 -1.54 0.60
C GLY A 80 -9.65 -0.28 0.02
N LEU A 81 -9.04 -0.37 -1.16
CA LEU A 81 -8.32 0.73 -1.78
C LEU A 81 -9.29 1.68 -2.48
N THR A 82 -9.10 2.99 -2.28
CA THR A 82 -10.03 4.00 -2.80
C THR A 82 -9.37 5.07 -3.64
N ASP A 83 -8.12 5.43 -3.34
CA ASP A 83 -7.43 6.56 -3.94
C ASP A 83 -6.00 6.20 -4.30
N PHE A 84 -5.41 6.96 -5.22
CA PHE A 84 -4.02 6.73 -5.61
C PHE A 84 -3.37 8.00 -6.14
N GLU A 85 -2.04 7.96 -6.23
CA GLU A 85 -1.26 8.95 -6.95
C GLU A 85 0.08 8.36 -7.34
N PHE A 86 0.70 8.94 -8.36
CA PHE A 86 2.10 8.66 -8.68
C PHE A 86 2.96 9.80 -8.13
N ALA A 87 4.05 9.43 -7.48
CA ALA A 87 5.06 10.39 -7.02
C ALA A 87 6.38 9.98 -7.66
N GLY A 88 6.72 10.62 -8.79
CA GLY A 88 7.83 10.15 -9.61
C GLY A 88 7.53 8.75 -10.14
N ASP A 89 8.39 7.79 -9.82
CA ASP A 89 8.22 6.40 -10.23
C ASP A 89 7.58 5.54 -9.13
N GLN A 90 7.07 6.16 -8.08
CA GLN A 90 6.38 5.47 -6.99
C GLN A 90 4.89 5.44 -7.22
N LEU A 91 4.27 4.31 -6.91
CA LEU A 91 2.82 4.17 -6.90
C LEU A 91 2.35 4.19 -5.46
N LEU A 92 1.54 5.19 -5.12
CA LEU A 92 1.01 5.36 -3.77
C LEU A 92 -0.49 5.11 -3.82
N ILE A 93 -0.95 4.09 -3.12
CA ILE A 93 -2.38 3.75 -3.06
C ILE A 93 -2.82 3.83 -1.60
N ALA A 94 -4.02 4.34 -1.39
CA ALA A 94 -4.59 4.45 -0.06
C ALA A 94 -6.03 3.99 -0.07
N GLY A 95 -6.47 3.46 1.07
CA GLY A 95 -7.86 3.16 1.31
C GLY A 95 -8.38 4.02 2.43
N HIS A 96 -9.50 4.70 2.19
CA HIS A 96 -10.17 5.51 3.19
C HIS A 96 -11.50 4.87 3.56
N ASP A 97 -11.84 4.94 4.84
CA ASP A 97 -13.11 4.40 5.30
C ASP A 97 -14.26 5.37 4.96
N ILE A 98 -15.47 4.98 5.33
CA ILE A 98 -16.69 5.75 5.05
C ILE A 98 -16.63 7.18 5.63
N GLU A 99 -15.82 7.38 6.67
CA GLU A 99 -15.65 8.68 7.29
C GLU A 99 -14.47 9.46 6.73
N GLY A 100 -13.80 8.91 5.70
CA GLY A 100 -12.66 9.55 5.07
C GLY A 100 -11.34 9.39 5.81
N ARG A 101 -11.28 8.50 6.81
CA ARG A 101 -10.06 8.24 7.55
C ARG A 101 -9.23 7.20 6.83
N LEU A 102 -7.90 7.36 6.90
CA LEU A 102 -6.99 6.40 6.30
C LEU A 102 -7.10 5.06 7.02
N ALA A 103 -7.37 4.00 6.25
CA ALA A 103 -7.46 2.64 6.76
C ALA A 103 -6.28 1.78 6.30
N ILE A 104 -5.78 2.02 5.09
CA ILE A 104 -4.66 1.25 4.54
C ILE A 104 -3.85 2.14 3.60
N ALA A 105 -2.53 2.00 3.66
CA ALA A 105 -1.60 2.50 2.66
C ALA A 105 -0.94 1.29 1.99
N PHE A 106 -0.84 1.32 0.66
CA PHE A 106 -0.24 0.23 -0.12
C PHE A 106 0.58 0.89 -1.21
N GLU A 107 1.91 0.88 -1.06
CA GLU A 107 2.80 1.67 -1.89
C GLU A 107 3.92 0.82 -2.45
N LEU A 108 4.26 1.06 -3.72
CA LEU A 108 5.31 0.34 -4.43
C LEU A 108 6.33 1.33 -4.99
N SER A 109 7.60 0.97 -4.97
CA SER A 109 8.66 1.83 -5.47
C SER A 109 9.86 1.03 -5.96
N PRO A 110 10.46 1.40 -7.12
CA PRO A 110 11.70 0.77 -7.57
C PRO A 110 12.90 1.11 -6.67
N THR A 111 12.79 2.17 -5.87
CA THR A 111 13.84 2.61 -4.94
C THR A 111 13.27 2.66 -3.53
N PRO A 112 14.11 2.54 -2.50
CA PRO A 112 13.61 2.60 -1.13
C PRO A 112 12.87 3.90 -0.84
N PHE A 113 11.78 3.79 -0.09
CA PHE A 113 11.08 4.98 0.39
C PHE A 113 11.96 5.74 1.36
N ALA A 114 11.80 7.07 1.39
CA ALA A 114 12.53 7.92 2.32
C ALA A 114 12.21 7.51 3.75
N GLN A 115 13.24 7.50 4.60
CA GLN A 115 13.08 7.15 6.01
C GLN A 115 12.96 8.40 6.85
N GLY A 116 12.15 8.31 7.91
CA GLY A 116 12.06 9.36 8.89
C GLY A 116 13.29 9.39 9.78
N ALA A 117 13.44 10.47 10.53
CA ALA A 117 14.60 10.66 11.40
C ALA A 117 14.74 9.53 12.42
N GLU A 118 13.63 9.00 12.91
CA GLU A 118 13.63 7.92 13.90
C GLU A 118 14.07 6.57 13.32
N GLU A 119 14.13 6.45 12.01
CA GLU A 119 14.52 5.20 11.34
C GLU A 119 15.99 5.16 10.96
N VAL A 120 16.65 6.31 10.97
CA VAL A 120 18.02 6.44 10.50
C VAL A 120 18.99 5.62 11.35
N ASP A 121 18.71 5.53 12.63
CA ASP A 121 19.56 4.81 13.59
C ASP A 121 19.16 3.36 13.79
N ALA A 122 18.15 2.92 13.07
CA ALA A 122 17.66 1.54 13.20
C ALA A 122 18.62 0.53 12.60
#